data_263b5918a202f5965df53bbd9622dba1
#
_entry.id   263b5918a202f5965df53bbd9622dba1
#
_cell.length_a   1.000
_cell.length_b   1.000
_cell.length_c   1.000
_cell.angle_alpha   90.00
_cell.angle_beta   90.00
_cell.angle_gamma   90.00
#
_symmetry.space_group_name_H-M   'P 1'
#
loop_
_entity.id
_entity.type
_entity.pdbx_description
1 polymer ?
#
loop_
_entity_poly.entity_id
_entity_poly.type
_entity_poly.pdbx_seq_one_letter_code
_entity_poly.pdbx_strand_id
1 'polypeptide(L)'
;MIGYVTLGTSDLERGAKFYDAIFKELGAGRMMDSDEFIAWGEPNGGAGIGLTKPFNGEAPSVGNGVMVALQAKDKEQVQRLYDIALANGGTCEGPVGPRGEVPGFYAGYFRDPDGNKLNAFIMEMPG
;
A
#
# COMPACT_ATOMS: atom_id res chain seq x y z
N MET A 1 7.52 -8.00 -14.23
CA MET A 1 6.25 -8.24 -14.91
C MET A 1 5.28 -7.08 -14.72
N ILE A 2 4.78 -6.85 -13.52
CA ILE A 2 3.92 -5.67 -13.25
C ILE A 2 4.79 -4.43 -13.19
N GLY A 3 4.45 -3.41 -14.00
CA GLY A 3 5.15 -2.14 -13.97
C GLY A 3 4.66 -1.27 -12.82
N TYR A 4 3.36 -1.04 -12.77
CA TYR A 4 2.73 -0.29 -11.69
C TYR A 4 1.24 -0.61 -11.63
N VAL A 5 0.63 -0.30 -10.48
CA VAL A 5 -0.82 -0.34 -10.29
C VAL A 5 -1.30 1.04 -9.88
N THR A 6 -2.55 1.36 -10.18
CA THR A 6 -3.14 2.63 -9.76
C THR A 6 -4.28 2.39 -8.79
N LEU A 7 -4.39 3.29 -7.82
CA LEU A 7 -5.47 3.32 -6.84
C LEU A 7 -6.15 4.69 -6.93
N GLY A 8 -7.45 4.72 -6.78
CA GLY A 8 -8.22 5.95 -6.89
C GLY A 8 -8.25 6.73 -5.59
N THR A 9 -8.30 8.06 -5.71
CA THR A 9 -8.44 8.94 -4.55
C THR A 9 -9.40 10.10 -4.87
N SER A 10 -10.14 10.53 -3.86
CA SER A 10 -10.94 11.75 -3.93
C SER A 10 -10.18 12.98 -3.44
N ASP A 11 -9.01 12.77 -2.82
CA ASP A 11 -8.19 13.83 -2.26
C ASP A 11 -6.72 13.41 -2.38
N LEU A 12 -6.08 13.89 -3.44
CA LEU A 12 -4.72 13.47 -3.77
C LEU A 12 -3.71 13.84 -2.68
N GLU A 13 -3.87 15.02 -2.09
CA GLU A 13 -2.97 15.49 -1.03
C GLU A 13 -3.07 14.61 0.23
N ARG A 14 -4.29 14.30 0.64
CA ARG A 14 -4.54 13.41 1.77
C ARG A 14 -3.99 12.01 1.53
N GLY A 15 -4.28 11.46 0.35
CA GLY A 15 -3.79 10.12 -0.02
C GLY A 15 -2.27 10.09 -0.14
N ALA A 16 -1.68 11.15 -0.70
CA ALA A 16 -0.23 11.23 -0.86
C ALA A 16 0.50 11.23 0.49
N LYS A 17 -0.07 11.87 1.50
CA LYS A 17 0.52 11.86 2.84
C LYS A 17 0.64 10.42 3.38
N PHE A 18 -0.40 9.62 3.18
CA PHE A 18 -0.40 8.22 3.57
C PHE A 18 0.69 7.44 2.83
N TYR A 19 0.74 7.56 1.50
CA TYR A 19 1.70 6.78 0.70
C TYR A 19 3.14 7.27 0.84
N ASP A 20 3.36 8.56 1.03
CA ASP A 20 4.71 9.06 1.34
C ASP A 20 5.27 8.39 2.59
N ALA A 21 4.46 8.26 3.64
CA ALA A 21 4.89 7.65 4.90
C ALA A 21 5.16 6.14 4.72
N ILE A 22 4.27 5.44 4.04
CA ILE A 22 4.42 4.00 3.76
C ILE A 22 5.70 3.74 2.94
N PHE A 23 5.88 4.47 1.85
CA PHE A 23 7.01 4.23 0.96
C PHE A 23 8.33 4.68 1.54
N LYS A 24 8.34 5.70 2.39
CA LYS A 24 9.56 6.08 3.12
C LYS A 24 10.09 4.89 3.95
N GLU A 25 9.20 4.16 4.61
CA GLU A 25 9.60 2.97 5.37
C GLU A 25 10.16 1.89 4.45
N LEU A 26 9.67 1.80 3.22
CA LEU A 26 10.12 0.81 2.24
C LEU A 26 11.34 1.26 1.43
N GLY A 27 11.86 2.47 1.68
CA GLY A 27 13.01 2.98 0.94
C GLY A 27 12.67 3.47 -0.46
N ALA A 28 11.41 3.78 -0.72
CA ALA A 28 10.95 4.26 -2.01
C ALA A 28 10.50 5.73 -1.91
N GLY A 29 10.41 6.39 -3.04
CA GLY A 29 9.99 7.78 -3.10
C GLY A 29 9.12 8.07 -4.30
N ARG A 30 8.71 9.33 -4.42
CA ARG A 30 7.91 9.75 -5.58
C ARG A 30 8.75 9.72 -6.84
N MET A 31 8.20 9.08 -7.87
CA MET A 31 8.80 9.02 -9.21
C MET A 31 8.07 9.94 -10.17
N MET A 32 6.83 10.28 -9.90
CA MET A 32 6.01 11.16 -10.70
C MET A 32 5.08 11.93 -9.78
N ASP A 33 4.91 13.22 -10.05
CA ASP A 33 4.14 14.10 -9.18
C ASP A 33 3.46 15.17 -10.05
N SER A 34 2.16 15.07 -10.19
CA SER A 34 1.36 16.06 -10.90
C SER A 34 0.07 16.32 -10.14
N ASP A 35 -0.76 17.25 -10.63
CA ASP A 35 -2.01 17.61 -9.98
C ASP A 35 -3.07 16.50 -10.02
N GLU A 36 -2.89 15.50 -10.89
CA GLU A 36 -3.86 14.43 -11.10
C GLU A 36 -3.35 13.07 -10.67
N PHE A 37 -2.02 12.90 -10.55
CA PHE A 37 -1.41 11.60 -10.40
C PHE A 37 -0.07 11.71 -9.68
N ILE A 38 0.14 10.82 -8.69
CA ILE A 38 1.42 10.69 -8.01
C ILE A 38 1.79 9.22 -8.03
N ALA A 39 3.05 8.91 -8.33
CA ALA A 39 3.54 7.53 -8.33
C ALA A 39 4.77 7.40 -7.44
N TRP A 40 4.87 6.26 -6.77
CA TRP A 40 5.99 5.90 -5.91
C TRP A 40 6.63 4.62 -6.42
N GLY A 41 7.93 4.53 -6.26
CA GLY A 41 8.68 3.33 -6.62
C GLY A 41 10.08 3.36 -6.05
N GLU A 42 10.77 2.24 -6.17
CA GLU A 42 12.16 2.13 -5.72
C GLU A 42 13.11 2.64 -6.82
N PRO A 43 14.25 3.25 -6.45
CA PRO A 43 15.19 3.78 -7.43
C PRO A 43 15.70 2.74 -8.43
N ASN A 44 15.79 1.49 -8.00
CA ASN A 44 16.35 0.40 -8.82
C ASN A 44 15.29 -0.36 -9.62
N GLY A 45 14.08 0.17 -9.69
CA GLY A 45 13.00 -0.47 -10.43
C GLY A 45 12.13 -1.36 -9.54
N GLY A 46 11.38 -2.23 -10.17
CA GLY A 46 10.35 -3.02 -9.51
C GLY A 46 8.98 -2.39 -9.74
N ALA A 47 7.95 -2.97 -9.16
CA ALA A 47 6.59 -2.46 -9.32
C ALA A 47 6.38 -1.18 -8.53
N GLY A 48 5.67 -0.24 -9.12
CA GLY A 48 5.29 1.01 -8.48
C GLY A 48 3.81 1.06 -8.15
N ILE A 49 3.45 2.04 -7.33
CA ILE A 49 2.05 2.36 -7.05
C ILE A 49 1.78 3.80 -7.47
N GLY A 50 0.70 4.00 -8.21
CA GLY A 50 0.19 5.31 -8.56
C GLY A 50 -1.10 5.60 -7.82
N LEU A 51 -1.25 6.82 -7.35
CA LEU A 51 -2.49 7.33 -6.76
C LEU A 51 -3.05 8.37 -7.72
N THR A 52 -4.30 8.18 -8.14
CA THR A 52 -4.85 8.99 -9.22
C THR A 52 -6.27 9.47 -8.91
N LYS A 53 -6.58 10.67 -9.37
CA LYS A 53 -7.97 11.05 -9.53
C LYS A 53 -8.52 10.22 -10.70
N PRO A 54 -9.73 9.63 -10.58
CA PRO A 54 -10.26 8.81 -11.66
C PRO A 54 -10.33 9.57 -13.00
N PHE A 55 -9.90 8.90 -14.06
CA PHE A 55 -9.80 9.53 -15.39
C PHE A 55 -11.13 10.09 -15.90
N ASN A 56 -12.24 9.42 -15.55
CA ASN A 56 -13.56 9.83 -16.00
C ASN A 56 -14.19 10.97 -15.18
N GLY A 57 -13.46 11.50 -14.18
CA GLY A 57 -13.94 12.59 -13.33
C GLY A 57 -14.98 12.19 -12.29
N GLU A 58 -15.34 10.92 -12.23
CA GLU A 58 -16.29 10.42 -11.24
C GLU A 58 -15.58 10.18 -9.90
N ALA A 59 -16.37 10.00 -8.83
CA ALA A 59 -15.81 9.64 -7.54
C ALA A 59 -15.11 8.28 -7.62
N PRO A 60 -13.99 8.10 -6.90
CA PRO A 60 -13.32 6.80 -6.88
C PRO A 60 -14.16 5.77 -6.15
N SER A 61 -14.00 4.51 -6.53
CA SER A 61 -14.59 3.38 -5.82
C SER A 61 -13.53 2.31 -5.61
N VAL A 62 -13.70 1.51 -4.56
CA VAL A 62 -12.82 0.39 -4.32
C VAL A 62 -13.40 -0.86 -5.00
N GLY A 63 -12.52 -1.71 -5.55
CA GLY A 63 -12.96 -2.96 -6.15
C GLY A 63 -13.18 -4.02 -5.09
N ASN A 64 -14.30 -4.71 -5.17
CA ASN A 64 -14.54 -5.85 -4.29
C ASN A 64 -13.62 -7.00 -4.69
N GLY A 65 -12.73 -7.41 -3.79
CA GLY A 65 -11.72 -8.43 -4.08
C GLY A 65 -10.37 -7.87 -4.51
N VAL A 66 -10.25 -6.55 -4.71
CA VAL A 66 -8.99 -5.92 -5.07
C VAL A 66 -8.18 -5.64 -3.82
N MET A 67 -6.89 -5.97 -3.85
CA MET A 67 -5.96 -5.67 -2.76
C MET A 67 -4.56 -5.53 -3.33
N VAL A 68 -3.78 -4.62 -2.79
CA VAL A 68 -2.36 -4.48 -3.11
C VAL A 68 -1.55 -4.97 -1.92
N ALA A 69 -0.65 -5.91 -2.18
CA ALA A 69 0.19 -6.51 -1.15
C ALA A 69 1.59 -5.89 -1.20
N LEU A 70 2.04 -5.37 -0.06
CA LEU A 70 3.36 -4.76 0.07
C LEU A 70 4.29 -5.73 0.78
N GLN A 71 5.32 -6.19 0.09
CA GLN A 71 6.28 -7.12 0.66
C GLN A 71 7.23 -6.41 1.62
N ALA A 72 7.32 -6.90 2.85
CA ALA A 72 8.26 -6.42 3.85
C ALA A 72 9.50 -7.30 3.88
N LYS A 73 10.56 -6.80 4.51
CA LYS A 73 11.82 -7.53 4.65
C LYS A 73 11.83 -8.46 5.87
N ASP A 74 11.03 -8.17 6.88
CA ASP A 74 10.94 -8.93 8.11
C ASP A 74 9.59 -8.66 8.81
N LYS A 75 9.31 -9.40 9.89
CA LYS A 75 8.06 -9.24 10.65
C LYS A 75 7.96 -7.87 11.31
N GLU A 76 9.07 -7.33 11.76
CA GLU A 76 9.10 -6.01 12.38
C GLU A 76 8.69 -4.92 11.40
N GLN A 77 9.09 -5.04 10.14
CA GLN A 77 8.67 -4.10 9.11
C GLN A 77 7.18 -4.23 8.78
N VAL A 78 6.63 -5.45 8.81
CA VAL A 78 5.19 -5.64 8.68
C VAL A 78 4.44 -4.83 9.73
N GLN A 79 4.89 -4.91 10.99
CA GLN A 79 4.28 -4.15 12.08
C GLN A 79 4.44 -2.64 11.87
N ARG A 80 5.63 -2.18 11.47
CA ARG A 80 5.85 -0.74 11.24
C ARG A 80 4.98 -0.20 10.13
N LEU A 81 4.85 -0.93 9.01
CA LEU A 81 4.00 -0.50 7.90
C LEU A 81 2.54 -0.40 8.31
N TYR A 82 2.06 -1.39 9.07
CA TYR A 82 0.70 -1.38 9.60
C TYR A 82 0.48 -0.17 10.53
N ASP A 83 1.41 0.07 11.45
CA ASP A 83 1.31 1.19 12.39
C ASP A 83 1.34 2.54 11.66
N ILE A 84 2.21 2.68 10.65
CA ILE A 84 2.29 3.88 9.82
C ILE A 84 0.98 4.12 9.08
N ALA A 85 0.38 3.06 8.54
CA ALA A 85 -0.90 3.17 7.85
C ALA A 85 -1.98 3.73 8.76
N LEU A 86 -2.11 3.20 9.97
CA LEU A 86 -3.11 3.67 10.92
C LEU A 86 -2.82 5.09 11.40
N ALA A 87 -1.54 5.46 11.55
CA ALA A 87 -1.15 6.80 11.98
C ALA A 87 -1.38 7.86 10.91
N ASN A 88 -1.57 7.48 9.65
CA ASN A 88 -1.71 8.42 8.53
C ASN A 88 -3.07 8.33 7.84
N GLY A 89 -4.10 7.99 8.60
CA GLY A 89 -5.48 8.03 8.12
C GLY A 89 -6.04 6.72 7.60
N GLY A 90 -5.26 5.65 7.68
CA GLY A 90 -5.74 4.31 7.33
C GLY A 90 -6.55 3.67 8.43
N THR A 91 -7.23 2.58 8.09
CA THR A 91 -8.05 1.81 9.03
C THR A 91 -7.64 0.33 9.01
N CYS A 92 -7.85 -0.35 10.13
CA CYS A 92 -7.51 -1.77 10.25
C CYS A 92 -8.52 -2.64 9.51
N GLU A 93 -8.00 -3.61 8.74
CA GLU A 93 -8.80 -4.69 8.13
C GLU A 93 -8.38 -6.06 8.65
N GLY A 94 -7.37 -6.12 9.52
CA GLY A 94 -6.89 -7.33 10.16
C GLY A 94 -5.57 -7.07 10.84
N PRO A 95 -5.48 -7.22 12.18
CA PRO A 95 -4.25 -6.93 12.92
C PRO A 95 -3.08 -7.80 12.45
N VAL A 96 -1.88 -7.31 12.69
CA VAL A 96 -0.65 -8.02 12.33
C VAL A 96 -0.56 -9.36 13.06
N GLY A 97 -0.23 -10.40 12.33
CA GLY A 97 -0.03 -11.72 12.89
C GLY A 97 0.10 -12.80 11.80
N PRO A 98 0.37 -14.05 12.24
CA PRO A 98 0.39 -15.16 11.30
C PRO A 98 -1.01 -15.43 10.73
N ARG A 99 -1.03 -15.96 9.52
CA ARG A 99 -2.27 -16.39 8.87
C ARG A 99 -2.20 -17.90 8.73
N GLY A 100 -2.94 -18.60 9.59
CA GLY A 100 -2.76 -20.03 9.83
C GLY A 100 -2.99 -20.97 8.66
N GLU A 101 -3.68 -20.51 7.62
CA GLU A 101 -3.97 -21.35 6.45
C GLU A 101 -2.77 -21.50 5.51
N VAL A 102 -1.80 -20.57 5.58
CA VAL A 102 -0.61 -20.60 4.74
C VAL A 102 0.61 -20.55 5.65
N PRO A 103 1.32 -21.69 5.81
CA PRO A 103 2.50 -21.74 6.68
C PRO A 103 3.53 -20.69 6.29
N GLY A 104 4.02 -19.93 7.26
CA GLY A 104 5.04 -18.91 7.05
C GLY A 104 4.49 -17.56 6.60
N PHE A 105 3.21 -17.45 6.34
CA PHE A 105 2.59 -16.18 5.92
C PHE A 105 2.24 -15.33 7.15
N TYR A 106 2.77 -14.11 7.16
CA TYR A 106 2.60 -13.18 8.27
C TYR A 106 2.23 -11.82 7.69
N ALA A 107 1.11 -11.25 8.12
CA ALA A 107 0.59 -10.04 7.47
C ALA A 107 -0.28 -9.20 8.40
N GLY A 108 -0.39 -7.93 8.04
CA GLY A 108 -1.38 -7.01 8.59
C GLY A 108 -2.14 -6.36 7.45
N TYR A 109 -3.44 -6.19 7.60
CA TYR A 109 -4.33 -5.67 6.57
C TYR A 109 -4.89 -4.33 6.98
N PHE A 110 -4.94 -3.40 6.03
CA PHE A 110 -5.42 -2.05 6.30
C PHE A 110 -6.01 -1.45 5.03
N ARG A 111 -6.75 -0.36 5.21
CA ARG A 111 -7.26 0.45 4.12
C ARG A 111 -6.58 1.80 4.12
N ASP A 112 -6.38 2.37 2.93
CA ASP A 112 -5.91 3.74 2.81
C ASP A 112 -7.07 4.72 3.12
N PRO A 113 -6.81 6.04 3.13
CA PRO A 113 -7.88 7.01 3.45
C PRO A 113 -9.08 6.99 2.50
N ASP A 114 -8.93 6.47 1.30
CA ASP A 114 -10.04 6.32 0.34
C ASP A 114 -10.73 4.97 0.41
N GLY A 115 -10.24 4.07 1.26
CA GLY A 115 -10.80 2.74 1.42
C GLY A 115 -10.17 1.66 0.55
N ASN A 116 -9.13 1.97 -0.21
CA ASN A 116 -8.40 0.96 -0.97
C ASN A 116 -7.72 -0.01 -0.02
N LYS A 117 -7.85 -1.31 -0.29
CA LYS A 117 -7.31 -2.36 0.59
C LYS A 117 -5.87 -2.69 0.23
N LEU A 118 -5.03 -2.73 1.27
CA LEU A 118 -3.65 -3.16 1.16
C LEU A 118 -3.33 -4.12 2.29
N ASN A 119 -2.20 -4.80 2.16
CA ASN A 119 -1.57 -5.45 3.30
C ASN A 119 -0.07 -5.19 3.27
N ALA A 120 0.57 -5.41 4.41
CA ALA A 120 1.99 -5.58 4.50
C ALA A 120 2.23 -7.04 4.89
N PHE A 121 3.15 -7.73 4.22
CA PHE A 121 3.32 -9.15 4.44
C PHE A 121 4.77 -9.58 4.30
N ILE A 122 5.05 -10.72 4.90
CA ILE A 122 6.25 -11.49 4.61
C ILE A 122 5.88 -12.96 4.56
N MET A 123 6.53 -13.68 3.66
CA MET A 123 6.40 -15.12 3.54
C MET A 123 7.73 -15.74 3.95
N GLU A 124 7.76 -16.42 5.10
CA GLU A 124 8.92 -17.14 5.55
C GLU A 124 8.84 -18.58 5.07
N MET A 125 9.66 -18.90 4.09
CA MET A 125 9.73 -20.26 3.60
C MET A 125 10.43 -21.14 4.62
N PRO A 126 9.91 -22.35 4.92
CA PRO A 126 10.65 -23.30 5.75
C PRO A 126 11.97 -23.63 5.07
N GLY A 127 13.06 -23.40 5.79
CA GLY A 127 14.42 -23.48 5.28
C GLY A 127 14.89 -24.83 4.91
#